data_b7113b20fa93744cefbed8114f00d7cf
#
_entry.id   b7113b20fa93744cefbed8114f00d7cf
#
_cell.length_a   1.000
_cell.length_b   1.000
_cell.length_c   1.000
_cell.angle_alpha   90.00
_cell.angle_beta   90.00
_cell.angle_gamma   90.00
#
_symmetry.space_group_name_H-M   'P 1'
#
loop_
_entity.id
_entity.type
_entity.pdbx_description
1 polymer ?
#
loop_
_entity_poly.entity_id
_entity_poly.type
_entity_poly.pdbx_seq_one_letter_code
_entity_poly.pdbx_strand_id
1 'polypeptide(L)'
;MEIPETVKQWLDYLDQQGKSAHTIAAYRRGLAHYIRWNRDTYNSDFDPSAVIPRDVRDWKAYQQTVEKAAPSTINQRLVALSRFFDWGVEQEIARTNPTASVHTLDLPRRKPKALSQKDQRCFLRAVHQRENLRDIAIVEMLVGTGLRVAELLALQVGDVEINGRSGWVKVRKGKRSNQRNVPLKAEVRSALMAYLAGHPHAGDPNAHLWIGQQGPLKDRSAVLRMLNKYAFAAKIDNFGPHVLRHTFSDNYLRGNPDDLRGLAALLGHTNLNTVMIYTEPSFDDLAERVERG
;
A
#
# COMPACT_ATOMS: atom_id res chain seq x y z
N MET A 1 1.77 -15.77 24.15
CA MET A 1 2.05 -17.08 23.49
C MET A 1 3.46 -17.01 22.96
N GLU A 2 4.30 -17.89 23.40
CA GLU A 2 5.68 -17.97 22.94
C GLU A 2 5.71 -18.52 21.51
N ILE A 3 6.47 -17.86 20.64
CA ILE A 3 6.60 -18.28 19.23
C ILE A 3 7.65 -19.40 19.20
N PRO A 4 7.37 -20.55 18.55
CA PRO A 4 8.32 -21.65 18.41
C PRO A 4 9.68 -21.18 17.86
N GLU A 5 10.74 -21.82 18.29
CA GLU A 5 12.11 -21.43 17.93
C GLU A 5 12.35 -21.50 16.42
N THR A 6 11.81 -22.51 15.75
CA THR A 6 11.85 -22.64 14.28
C THR A 6 11.24 -21.43 13.55
N VAL A 7 10.17 -20.85 14.12
CA VAL A 7 9.54 -19.66 13.54
C VAL A 7 10.39 -18.41 13.78
N LYS A 8 11.05 -18.31 14.95
CA LYS A 8 11.99 -17.19 15.22
C LYS A 8 13.14 -17.22 14.23
N GLN A 9 13.77 -18.38 14.03
CA GLN A 9 14.84 -18.58 13.07
C GLN A 9 14.44 -18.18 11.65
N TRP A 10 13.23 -18.53 11.21
CA TRP A 10 12.72 -18.11 9.91
C TRP A 10 12.50 -16.59 9.81
N LEU A 11 11.97 -15.95 10.86
CA LEU A 11 11.78 -14.50 10.88
C LEU A 11 13.12 -13.76 10.82
N ASP A 12 14.15 -14.27 11.51
CA ASP A 12 15.51 -13.73 11.48
C ASP A 12 16.16 -13.93 10.09
N TYR A 13 15.95 -15.10 9.47
CA TYR A 13 16.34 -15.34 8.09
C TYR A 13 15.70 -14.31 7.13
N LEU A 14 14.41 -14.02 7.28
CA LEU A 14 13.75 -13.02 6.44
C LEU A 14 14.32 -11.61 6.65
N ASP A 15 14.75 -11.27 7.85
CA ASP A 15 15.40 -9.98 8.12
C ASP A 15 16.77 -9.91 7.45
N GLN A 16 17.56 -10.96 7.54
CA GLN A 16 18.85 -11.09 6.83
C GLN A 16 18.67 -11.02 5.31
N GLN A 17 17.59 -11.58 4.76
CA GLN A 17 17.22 -11.45 3.34
C GLN A 17 16.69 -10.03 3.00
N GLY A 18 16.72 -9.09 3.92
CA GLY A 18 16.34 -7.72 3.71
C GLY A 18 14.83 -7.54 3.49
N LYS A 19 13.96 -8.44 3.96
CA LYS A 19 12.51 -8.21 3.93
C LYS A 19 12.14 -7.02 4.81
N SER A 20 11.04 -6.32 4.47
CA SER A 20 10.61 -5.18 5.27
C SER A 20 10.07 -5.64 6.63
N ALA A 21 10.27 -4.84 7.68
CA ALA A 21 9.69 -5.09 9.01
C ALA A 21 8.16 -5.30 8.94
N HIS A 22 7.47 -4.59 8.04
CA HIS A 22 6.04 -4.77 7.81
C HIS A 22 5.71 -6.17 7.24
N THR A 23 6.52 -6.69 6.30
CA THR A 23 6.35 -8.03 5.74
C THR A 23 6.59 -9.09 6.80
N ILE A 24 7.67 -8.95 7.58
CA ILE A 24 8.02 -9.85 8.68
C ILE A 24 6.91 -9.87 9.72
N ALA A 25 6.40 -8.70 10.12
CA ALA A 25 5.28 -8.60 11.06
C ALA A 25 3.98 -9.23 10.52
N ALA A 26 3.70 -9.10 9.21
CA ALA A 26 2.53 -9.73 8.58
C ALA A 26 2.67 -11.26 8.57
N TYR A 27 3.84 -11.79 8.23
CA TYR A 27 4.12 -13.21 8.24
C TYR A 27 4.08 -13.79 9.65
N ARG A 28 4.68 -13.09 10.64
CA ARG A 28 4.59 -13.46 12.06
C ARG A 28 3.12 -13.62 12.50
N ARG A 29 2.26 -12.66 12.15
CA ARG A 29 0.82 -12.73 12.51
C ARG A 29 0.12 -13.92 11.84
N GLY A 30 0.42 -14.19 10.56
CA GLY A 30 -0.15 -15.32 9.82
C GLY A 30 0.23 -16.66 10.45
N LEU A 31 1.52 -16.87 10.77
CA LEU A 31 2.00 -18.07 11.43
C LEU A 31 1.48 -18.22 12.87
N ALA A 32 1.50 -17.15 13.64
CA ALA A 32 0.97 -17.18 15.02
C ALA A 32 -0.52 -17.56 15.04
N HIS A 33 -1.27 -17.18 13.98
CA HIS A 33 -2.66 -17.57 13.83
C HIS A 33 -2.79 -19.07 13.54
N TYR A 34 -1.96 -19.62 12.63
CA TYR A 34 -1.96 -21.06 12.33
C TYR A 34 -1.57 -21.89 13.56
N ILE A 35 -0.50 -21.51 14.23
CA ILE A 35 0.03 -22.21 15.41
C ILE A 35 -1.02 -22.25 16.53
N ARG A 36 -1.74 -21.15 16.75
CA ARG A 36 -2.82 -21.12 17.73
C ARG A 36 -3.93 -22.09 17.37
N TRP A 37 -4.41 -22.02 16.13
CA TRP A 37 -5.46 -22.91 15.63
C TRP A 37 -5.03 -24.38 15.72
N ASN A 38 -3.79 -24.70 15.32
CA ASN A 38 -3.24 -26.04 15.37
C ASN A 38 -3.21 -26.58 16.80
N ARG A 39 -2.66 -25.79 17.74
CA ARG A 39 -2.65 -26.16 19.15
C ARG A 39 -4.06 -26.36 19.74
N ASP A 40 -4.97 -25.46 19.45
CA ASP A 40 -6.34 -25.50 19.95
C ASP A 40 -7.13 -26.67 19.35
N THR A 41 -6.74 -27.15 18.15
CA THR A 41 -7.36 -28.28 17.46
C THR A 41 -6.81 -29.62 17.93
N TYR A 42 -5.49 -29.72 18.08
CA TYR A 42 -4.82 -31.00 18.39
C TYR A 42 -4.36 -31.13 19.85
N ASN A 43 -4.50 -30.06 20.63
CA ASN A 43 -4.07 -29.98 22.03
C ASN A 43 -2.58 -30.38 22.22
N SER A 44 -1.74 -30.00 21.28
CA SER A 44 -0.30 -30.30 21.22
C SER A 44 0.51 -29.08 20.78
N ASP A 45 1.79 -29.07 21.10
CA ASP A 45 2.71 -28.06 20.60
C ASP A 45 2.88 -28.19 19.07
N PHE A 46 3.15 -27.06 18.44
CA PHE A 46 3.34 -27.00 16.99
C PHE A 46 4.64 -27.67 16.59
N ASP A 47 4.51 -28.77 15.82
CA ASP A 47 5.62 -29.46 15.15
C ASP A 47 5.48 -29.31 13.63
N PRO A 48 6.37 -28.55 12.95
CA PRO A 48 6.33 -28.40 11.50
C PRO A 48 6.43 -29.71 10.72
N SER A 49 7.16 -30.72 11.26
CA SER A 49 7.35 -32.00 10.60
C SER A 49 6.10 -32.86 10.54
N ALA A 50 5.15 -32.64 11.45
CA ALA A 50 3.91 -33.36 11.58
C ALA A 50 2.75 -32.77 10.76
N VAL A 51 2.90 -31.55 10.23
CA VAL A 51 1.83 -30.86 9.48
C VAL A 51 1.62 -31.53 8.11
N ILE A 52 0.37 -31.89 7.84
CA ILE A 52 -0.05 -32.49 6.56
C ILE A 52 -1.00 -31.58 5.79
N PRO A 53 -1.18 -31.79 4.46
CA PRO A 53 -2.08 -30.96 3.65
C PRO A 53 -3.52 -30.87 4.13
N ARG A 54 -4.00 -31.87 4.88
CA ARG A 54 -5.34 -31.85 5.48
C ARG A 54 -5.45 -30.75 6.53
N ASP A 55 -4.45 -30.58 7.39
CA ASP A 55 -4.46 -29.56 8.46
C ASP A 55 -4.56 -28.16 7.87
N VAL A 56 -3.86 -27.92 6.75
CA VAL A 56 -3.91 -26.64 6.06
C VAL A 56 -5.30 -26.40 5.42
N ARG A 57 -5.93 -27.44 4.88
CA ARG A 57 -7.30 -27.33 4.35
C ARG A 57 -8.32 -27.06 5.45
N ASP A 58 -8.20 -27.77 6.56
CA ASP A 58 -9.10 -27.64 7.72
C ASP A 58 -8.94 -26.23 8.34
N TRP A 59 -7.70 -25.73 8.47
CA TRP A 59 -7.45 -24.35 8.90
C TRP A 59 -8.01 -23.30 7.92
N LYS A 60 -7.90 -23.53 6.62
CA LYS A 60 -8.51 -22.65 5.62
C LYS A 60 -10.04 -22.64 5.77
N ALA A 61 -10.66 -23.81 5.92
CA ALA A 61 -12.10 -23.94 6.12
C ALA A 61 -12.55 -23.26 7.43
N TYR A 62 -11.81 -23.43 8.53
CA TYR A 62 -12.08 -22.76 9.80
C TYR A 62 -12.12 -21.24 9.65
N GLN A 63 -11.15 -20.66 8.94
CA GLN A 63 -11.12 -19.22 8.69
C GLN A 63 -12.33 -18.74 7.86
N GLN A 64 -12.82 -19.56 6.93
CA GLN A 64 -13.96 -19.22 6.09
C GLN A 64 -15.28 -19.34 6.83
N THR A 65 -15.46 -20.41 7.60
CA THR A 65 -16.77 -20.81 8.18
C THR A 65 -16.98 -20.29 9.59
N VAL A 66 -15.96 -20.36 10.43
CA VAL A 66 -16.02 -19.99 11.85
C VAL A 66 -15.63 -18.52 12.04
N GLU A 67 -14.45 -18.13 11.56
CA GLU A 67 -13.98 -16.74 11.71
C GLU A 67 -14.62 -15.77 10.72
N LYS A 68 -15.16 -16.26 9.61
CA LYS A 68 -15.70 -15.46 8.50
C LYS A 68 -14.70 -14.39 8.04
N ALA A 69 -13.43 -14.76 8.01
CA ALA A 69 -12.35 -13.88 7.65
C ALA A 69 -12.42 -13.48 6.15
N ALA A 70 -12.02 -12.26 5.82
CA ALA A 70 -12.00 -11.81 4.43
C ALA A 70 -11.07 -12.69 3.58
N PRO A 71 -11.45 -13.05 2.33
CA PRO A 71 -10.65 -13.90 1.45
C PRO A 71 -9.20 -13.44 1.26
N SER A 72 -8.98 -12.11 1.19
CA SER A 72 -7.63 -11.53 1.11
C SER A 72 -6.79 -11.80 2.37
N THR A 73 -7.41 -11.82 3.55
CA THR A 73 -6.74 -12.14 4.82
C THR A 73 -6.36 -13.61 4.86
N ILE A 74 -7.27 -14.49 4.45
CA ILE A 74 -7.02 -15.96 4.37
C ILE A 74 -5.85 -16.22 3.42
N ASN A 75 -5.88 -15.62 2.22
CA ASN A 75 -4.81 -15.78 1.23
C ASN A 75 -3.46 -15.26 1.76
N GLN A 76 -3.46 -14.12 2.45
CA GLN A 76 -2.23 -13.58 3.04
C GLN A 76 -1.64 -14.51 4.10
N ARG A 77 -2.48 -15.12 4.94
CA ARG A 77 -2.08 -16.09 5.96
C ARG A 77 -1.57 -17.39 5.33
N LEU A 78 -2.25 -17.90 4.27
CA LEU A 78 -1.80 -19.06 3.50
C LEU A 78 -0.43 -18.82 2.85
N VAL A 79 -0.21 -17.65 2.26
CA VAL A 79 1.09 -17.29 1.68
C VAL A 79 2.18 -17.24 2.76
N ALA A 80 1.87 -16.73 3.95
CA ALA A 80 2.85 -16.72 5.04
C ALA A 80 3.23 -18.16 5.45
N LEU A 81 2.26 -19.04 5.59
CA LEU A 81 2.47 -20.45 5.91
C LEU A 81 3.26 -21.17 4.81
N SER A 82 2.91 -20.95 3.54
CA SER A 82 3.63 -21.53 2.41
C SER A 82 5.09 -21.11 2.40
N ARG A 83 5.40 -19.83 2.61
CA ARG A 83 6.78 -19.34 2.64
C ARG A 83 7.60 -19.89 3.82
N PHE A 84 6.94 -20.11 4.93
CA PHE A 84 7.58 -20.78 6.08
C PHE A 84 7.94 -22.23 5.74
N PHE A 85 7.02 -22.98 5.13
CA PHE A 85 7.28 -24.37 4.77
C PHE A 85 8.23 -24.50 3.56
N ASP A 86 8.25 -23.56 2.61
CA ASP A 86 9.28 -23.54 1.56
C ASP A 86 10.67 -23.47 2.20
N TRP A 87 10.88 -22.54 3.15
CA TRP A 87 12.11 -22.43 3.91
C TRP A 87 12.34 -23.66 4.82
N GLY A 88 11.29 -24.19 5.45
CA GLY A 88 11.39 -25.36 6.33
C GLY A 88 11.84 -26.64 5.60
N VAL A 89 11.48 -26.79 4.33
CA VAL A 89 11.98 -27.88 3.48
C VAL A 89 13.46 -27.67 3.15
N GLU A 90 13.89 -26.44 2.83
CA GLU A 90 15.32 -26.12 2.58
C GLU A 90 16.19 -26.35 3.83
N GLN A 91 15.62 -26.24 5.03
CA GLN A 91 16.31 -26.45 6.30
C GLN A 91 16.08 -27.85 6.91
N GLU A 92 15.47 -28.76 6.16
CA GLU A 92 15.16 -30.14 6.58
C GLU A 92 14.25 -30.23 7.84
N ILE A 93 13.55 -29.15 8.18
CA ILE A 93 12.56 -29.05 9.28
C ILE A 93 11.24 -29.74 8.88
N ALA A 94 10.92 -29.74 7.60
CA ALA A 94 9.76 -30.43 7.05
C ALA A 94 10.15 -31.21 5.79
N ARG A 95 9.54 -32.39 5.57
CA ARG A 95 9.83 -33.22 4.39
C ARG A 95 9.29 -32.61 3.10
N THR A 96 8.12 -32.00 3.16
CA THR A 96 7.42 -31.39 2.03
C THR A 96 6.68 -30.16 2.48
N ASN A 97 6.35 -29.27 1.54
CA ASN A 97 5.48 -28.14 1.85
C ASN A 97 4.00 -28.58 1.85
N PRO A 98 3.31 -28.66 3.02
CA PRO A 98 1.92 -29.12 3.12
C PRO A 98 0.92 -28.15 2.46
N THR A 99 1.35 -26.93 2.13
CA THR A 99 0.47 -25.95 1.47
C THR A 99 0.43 -26.12 -0.05
N ALA A 100 1.34 -26.92 -0.65
CA ALA A 100 1.50 -27.02 -2.09
C ALA A 100 0.22 -27.41 -2.86
N SER A 101 -0.64 -28.22 -2.24
CA SER A 101 -1.94 -28.64 -2.81
C SER A 101 -3.13 -27.77 -2.36
N VAL A 102 -2.89 -26.69 -1.60
CA VAL A 102 -3.96 -25.86 -1.05
C VAL A 102 -3.98 -24.52 -1.79
N HIS A 103 -4.90 -24.38 -2.72
CA HIS A 103 -5.05 -23.14 -3.49
C HIS A 103 -5.60 -21.99 -2.65
N THR A 104 -5.16 -20.79 -2.99
CA THR A 104 -5.74 -19.54 -2.48
C THR A 104 -7.19 -19.38 -2.93
N LEU A 105 -7.95 -18.55 -2.24
CA LEU A 105 -9.31 -18.20 -2.63
C LEU A 105 -9.28 -17.21 -3.79
N ASP A 106 -10.21 -17.38 -4.72
CA ASP A 106 -10.39 -16.37 -5.77
C ASP A 106 -10.82 -15.04 -5.16
N LEU A 107 -10.15 -13.99 -5.54
CA LEU A 107 -10.51 -12.63 -5.14
C LEU A 107 -11.28 -11.99 -6.29
N PRO A 108 -12.48 -11.44 -6.03
CA PRO A 108 -13.16 -10.68 -7.05
C PRO A 108 -12.24 -9.50 -7.47
N ARG A 109 -12.01 -9.36 -8.77
CA ARG A 109 -11.30 -8.21 -9.32
C ARG A 109 -12.15 -6.97 -9.04
N ARG A 110 -11.76 -6.22 -8.01
CA ARG A 110 -12.39 -4.92 -7.73
C ARG A 110 -11.62 -3.87 -8.47
N LYS A 111 -12.31 -3.07 -9.29
CA LYS A 111 -11.71 -1.83 -9.81
C LYS A 111 -11.19 -1.01 -8.63
N PRO A 112 -9.97 -0.48 -8.73
CA PRO A 112 -9.45 0.45 -7.73
C PRO A 112 -10.42 1.62 -7.58
N LYS A 113 -10.87 1.91 -6.38
CA LYS A 113 -11.77 3.04 -6.13
C LYS A 113 -11.01 4.35 -6.32
N ALA A 114 -11.28 5.08 -7.40
CA ALA A 114 -10.90 6.47 -7.58
C ALA A 114 -12.04 7.40 -7.11
N LEU A 115 -11.72 8.63 -6.74
CA LEU A 115 -12.73 9.65 -6.48
C LEU A 115 -13.32 10.13 -7.79
N SER A 116 -14.65 10.31 -7.82
CA SER A 116 -15.28 11.06 -8.91
C SER A 116 -14.75 12.50 -8.92
N GLN A 117 -14.86 13.20 -10.04
CA GLN A 117 -14.45 14.61 -10.10
C GLN A 117 -15.21 15.50 -9.07
N LYS A 118 -16.47 15.17 -8.80
CA LYS A 118 -17.28 15.85 -7.79
C LYS A 118 -16.70 15.59 -6.39
N ASP A 119 -16.44 14.33 -6.05
CA ASP A 119 -15.91 13.96 -4.73
C ASP A 119 -14.50 14.52 -4.52
N GLN A 120 -13.65 14.50 -5.56
CA GLN A 120 -12.32 15.11 -5.50
C GLN A 120 -12.41 16.61 -5.20
N ARG A 121 -13.31 17.35 -5.86
CA ARG A 121 -13.51 18.77 -5.59
C ARG A 121 -14.06 19.02 -4.17
N CYS A 122 -14.99 18.20 -3.70
CA CYS A 122 -15.48 18.28 -2.33
C CYS A 122 -14.40 18.02 -1.30
N PHE A 123 -13.56 16.99 -1.54
CA PHE A 123 -12.45 16.64 -0.69
C PHE A 123 -11.40 17.76 -0.60
N LEU A 124 -10.92 18.26 -1.74
CA LEU A 124 -9.97 19.38 -1.77
C LEU A 124 -10.52 20.62 -1.10
N ARG A 125 -11.80 20.96 -1.33
CA ARG A 125 -12.46 22.08 -0.63
C ARG A 125 -12.43 21.91 0.88
N ALA A 126 -12.76 20.71 1.39
CA ALA A 126 -12.74 20.45 2.83
C ALA A 126 -11.32 20.56 3.43
N VAL A 127 -10.28 20.23 2.65
CA VAL A 127 -8.89 20.40 3.05
C VAL A 127 -8.52 21.88 3.10
N HIS A 128 -8.80 22.64 2.05
CA HIS A 128 -8.45 24.06 1.95
C HIS A 128 -9.20 24.94 2.97
N GLN A 129 -10.46 24.61 3.29
CA GLN A 129 -11.25 25.35 4.29
C GLN A 129 -10.65 25.37 5.71
N ARG A 130 -9.71 24.46 6.02
CA ARG A 130 -9.06 24.40 7.34
C ARG A 130 -7.76 25.18 7.41
N GLU A 131 -7.30 25.74 6.31
CA GLU A 131 -6.10 26.61 6.19
C GLU A 131 -4.82 26.02 6.79
N ASN A 132 -4.76 24.70 6.98
CA ASN A 132 -3.54 24.04 7.45
C ASN A 132 -2.61 23.80 6.26
N LEU A 133 -1.61 24.65 6.10
CA LEU A 133 -0.69 24.65 4.96
C LEU A 133 0.03 23.31 4.76
N ARG A 134 0.41 22.63 5.86
CA ARG A 134 1.02 21.28 5.78
C ARG A 134 0.04 20.26 5.21
N ASP A 135 -1.17 20.21 5.73
CA ASP A 135 -2.18 19.24 5.33
C ASP A 135 -2.60 19.48 3.88
N ILE A 136 -2.73 20.75 3.48
CA ILE A 136 -2.97 21.16 2.09
C ILE A 136 -1.83 20.66 1.19
N ALA A 137 -0.57 20.92 1.54
CA ALA A 137 0.58 20.51 0.74
C ALA A 137 0.68 18.98 0.64
N ILE A 138 0.41 18.23 1.73
CA ILE A 138 0.39 16.76 1.72
C ILE A 138 -0.70 16.24 0.77
N VAL A 139 -1.90 16.78 0.83
CA VAL A 139 -3.03 16.30 0.02
C VAL A 139 -2.81 16.64 -1.46
N GLU A 140 -2.42 17.88 -1.76
CA GLU A 140 -2.11 18.30 -3.14
C GLU A 140 -0.99 17.44 -3.74
N MET A 141 0.06 17.13 -2.94
CA MET A 141 1.13 16.23 -3.36
C MET A 141 0.60 14.83 -3.67
N LEU A 142 -0.22 14.23 -2.81
CA LEU A 142 -0.77 12.88 -3.03
C LEU A 142 -1.69 12.84 -4.27
N VAL A 143 -2.56 13.83 -4.43
CA VAL A 143 -3.50 13.92 -5.57
C VAL A 143 -2.78 14.25 -6.87
N GLY A 144 -1.75 15.12 -6.81
CA GLY A 144 -1.07 15.63 -8.00
C GLY A 144 0.07 14.75 -8.51
N THR A 145 0.59 13.80 -7.69
CA THR A 145 1.74 12.97 -8.03
C THR A 145 1.49 11.47 -7.94
N GLY A 146 0.44 11.06 -7.25
CA GLY A 146 0.16 9.64 -7.01
C GLY A 146 1.19 8.92 -6.13
N LEU A 147 2.00 9.64 -5.35
CA LEU A 147 2.99 9.03 -4.44
C LEU A 147 2.34 8.08 -3.45
N ARG A 148 3.07 7.02 -3.07
CA ARG A 148 2.69 6.21 -1.90
C ARG A 148 2.92 7.02 -0.63
N VAL A 149 2.08 6.82 0.41
CA VAL A 149 2.28 7.54 1.69
C VAL A 149 3.68 7.31 2.28
N ALA A 150 4.23 6.12 2.12
CA ALA A 150 5.60 5.85 2.57
C ALA A 150 6.66 6.64 1.78
N GLU A 151 6.45 6.83 0.47
CA GLU A 151 7.32 7.67 -0.37
C GLU A 151 7.19 9.15 0.03
N LEU A 152 5.94 9.62 0.23
CA LEU A 152 5.67 10.97 0.71
C LEU A 152 6.39 11.27 2.04
N LEU A 153 6.25 10.38 3.04
CA LEU A 153 6.84 10.56 4.37
C LEU A 153 8.37 10.50 4.37
N ALA A 154 8.97 9.84 3.38
CA ALA A 154 10.42 9.74 3.24
C ALA A 154 11.05 10.98 2.56
N LEU A 155 10.25 11.92 2.05
CA LEU A 155 10.75 13.10 1.36
C LEU A 155 11.52 14.03 2.31
N GLN A 156 12.60 14.58 1.78
CA GLN A 156 13.39 15.64 2.39
C GLN A 156 13.15 16.96 1.65
N VAL A 157 13.51 18.07 2.26
CA VAL A 157 13.39 19.42 1.67
C VAL A 157 14.11 19.47 0.31
N GLY A 158 15.33 18.93 0.22
CA GLY A 158 16.11 18.88 -1.01
C GLY A 158 15.60 17.91 -2.09
N ASP A 159 14.55 17.13 -1.82
CA ASP A 159 13.88 16.30 -2.84
C ASP A 159 12.86 17.09 -3.66
N VAL A 160 12.53 18.32 -3.25
CA VAL A 160 11.57 19.20 -3.93
C VAL A 160 12.31 20.31 -4.64
N GLU A 161 12.11 20.43 -5.94
CA GLU A 161 12.64 21.53 -6.73
C GLU A 161 11.48 22.28 -7.39
N ILE A 162 11.41 23.59 -7.16
CA ILE A 162 10.37 24.47 -7.71
C ILE A 162 11.04 25.68 -8.36
N ASN A 163 10.87 25.83 -9.67
CA ASN A 163 11.42 26.90 -10.49
C ASN A 163 10.26 27.64 -11.18
N GLY A 164 9.77 28.72 -10.59
CA GLY A 164 8.74 29.56 -11.19
C GLY A 164 7.58 28.79 -11.85
N ARG A 165 7.74 28.44 -13.12
CA ARG A 165 6.70 27.77 -13.92
C ARG A 165 6.79 26.23 -13.94
N SER A 166 7.88 25.65 -13.42
CA SER A 166 8.11 24.20 -13.39
C SER A 166 8.48 23.72 -12.00
N GLY A 167 8.47 22.43 -11.79
CA GLY A 167 8.96 21.80 -10.57
C GLY A 167 8.80 20.29 -10.63
N TRP A 168 9.57 19.61 -9.81
CA TRP A 168 9.51 18.16 -9.66
C TRP A 168 9.83 17.73 -8.23
N VAL A 169 9.41 16.53 -7.88
CA VAL A 169 9.81 15.85 -6.66
C VAL A 169 10.63 14.63 -7.01
N LYS A 170 11.78 14.48 -6.37
CA LYS A 170 12.66 13.33 -6.49
C LYS A 170 12.23 12.25 -5.50
N VAL A 171 11.66 11.18 -6.02
CA VAL A 171 11.28 10.01 -5.20
C VAL A 171 12.49 9.09 -5.14
N ARG A 172 13.08 8.96 -3.95
CA ARG A 172 14.26 8.13 -3.72
C ARG A 172 13.93 6.66 -3.87
N LYS A 173 14.95 5.84 -4.19
CA LYS A 173 14.83 4.40 -4.34
C LYS A 173 14.44 3.76 -3.01
N GLY A 174 13.22 3.23 -2.91
CA GLY A 174 12.80 2.33 -1.82
C GLY A 174 13.04 0.87 -2.20
N LYS A 175 12.87 -0.06 -1.25
CA LYS A 175 13.07 -1.53 -1.48
C LYS A 175 12.28 -2.10 -2.67
N ARG A 176 11.23 -1.39 -3.17
CA ARG A 176 10.35 -1.84 -4.27
C ARG A 176 10.03 -0.76 -5.31
N SER A 177 10.70 0.39 -5.28
CA SER A 177 10.48 1.47 -6.24
C SER A 177 11.81 1.95 -6.82
N ASN A 178 11.83 2.20 -8.13
CA ASN A 178 12.96 2.86 -8.75
C ASN A 178 12.97 4.35 -8.38
N GLN A 179 14.18 4.94 -8.29
CA GLN A 179 14.31 6.38 -8.19
C GLN A 179 13.68 7.03 -9.43
N ARG A 180 12.87 8.06 -9.22
CA ARG A 180 12.20 8.79 -10.30
C ARG A 180 11.96 10.23 -9.92
N ASN A 181 11.86 11.09 -10.91
CA ASN A 181 11.40 12.46 -10.76
C ASN A 181 9.94 12.53 -11.22
N VAL A 182 9.07 13.12 -10.40
CA VAL A 182 7.66 13.31 -10.71
C VAL A 182 7.39 14.79 -10.88
N PRO A 183 6.93 15.26 -12.05
CA PRO A 183 6.60 16.66 -12.29
C PRO A 183 5.47 17.14 -11.36
N LEU A 184 5.55 18.39 -10.95
CA LEU A 184 4.59 19.04 -10.06
C LEU A 184 3.68 19.98 -10.85
N LYS A 185 2.36 19.78 -10.71
CA LYS A 185 1.34 20.72 -11.21
C LYS A 185 1.39 22.04 -10.45
N ALA A 186 0.79 23.08 -11.03
CA ALA A 186 0.78 24.43 -10.44
C ALA A 186 0.22 24.47 -9.01
N GLU A 187 -0.88 23.76 -8.77
CA GLU A 187 -1.54 23.66 -7.46
C GLU A 187 -0.59 23.06 -6.41
N VAL A 188 0.10 21.99 -6.77
CA VAL A 188 1.07 21.30 -5.88
C VAL A 188 2.24 22.24 -5.57
N ARG A 189 2.77 22.94 -6.58
CA ARG A 189 3.88 23.89 -6.37
C ARG A 189 3.46 25.03 -5.45
N SER A 190 2.28 25.61 -5.68
CA SER A 190 1.74 26.69 -4.85
C SER A 190 1.56 26.25 -3.40
N ALA A 191 0.97 25.08 -3.17
CA ALA A 191 0.78 24.52 -1.83
C ALA A 191 2.11 24.26 -1.11
N LEU A 192 3.09 23.70 -1.84
CA LEU A 192 4.43 23.45 -1.29
C LEU A 192 5.18 24.75 -0.95
N MET A 193 5.13 25.76 -1.83
CA MET A 193 5.76 27.06 -1.55
C MET A 193 5.16 27.71 -0.31
N ALA A 194 3.81 27.69 -0.18
CA ALA A 194 3.13 28.23 1.00
C ALA A 194 3.52 27.49 2.28
N TYR A 195 3.66 26.17 2.21
CA TYR A 195 4.08 25.36 3.36
C TYR A 195 5.56 25.60 3.70
N LEU A 196 6.45 25.62 2.70
CA LEU A 196 7.89 25.79 2.89
C LEU A 196 8.25 27.18 3.41
N ALA A 197 7.47 28.20 3.13
CA ALA A 197 7.68 29.56 3.67
C ALA A 197 7.68 29.62 5.21
N GLY A 198 6.93 28.73 5.87
CA GLY A 198 6.91 28.57 7.33
C GLY A 198 7.64 27.35 7.85
N HIS A 199 8.40 26.64 7.01
CA HIS A 199 9.04 25.40 7.41
C HIS A 199 10.29 25.67 8.27
N PRO A 200 10.43 25.08 9.49
CA PRO A 200 11.49 25.42 10.44
C PRO A 200 12.91 25.09 9.94
N HIS A 201 13.03 24.21 8.95
CA HIS A 201 14.30 23.74 8.40
C HIS A 201 14.34 23.87 6.87
N ALA A 202 13.69 24.89 6.29
CA ALA A 202 13.64 25.07 4.83
C ALA A 202 15.04 25.21 4.18
N GLY A 203 16.03 25.68 4.92
CA GLY A 203 17.42 25.83 4.44
C GLY A 203 18.27 24.55 4.51
N ASP A 204 17.78 23.48 5.16
CA ASP A 204 18.51 22.21 5.23
C ASP A 204 17.92 21.20 4.24
N PRO A 205 18.62 20.88 3.13
CA PRO A 205 18.12 19.93 2.13
C PRO A 205 17.93 18.52 2.66
N ASN A 206 18.58 18.15 3.77
CA ASN A 206 18.46 16.82 4.38
C ASN A 206 17.36 16.74 5.45
N ALA A 207 16.77 17.88 5.82
CA ALA A 207 15.64 17.89 6.76
C ALA A 207 14.43 17.17 6.18
N HIS A 208 13.65 16.51 7.05
CA HIS A 208 12.36 15.92 6.65
C HIS A 208 11.43 17.02 6.11
N LEU A 209 10.82 16.76 4.95
CA LEU A 209 9.88 17.70 4.35
C LEU A 209 8.64 17.94 5.22
N TRP A 210 8.14 16.91 5.90
CA TRP A 210 6.87 17.00 6.65
C TRP A 210 7.13 17.06 8.14
N ILE A 211 6.73 18.18 8.77
CA ILE A 211 6.89 18.40 10.20
C ILE A 211 5.52 18.32 10.90
N GLY A 212 5.44 17.51 11.94
CA GLY A 212 4.30 17.41 12.85
C GLY A 212 4.49 18.25 14.10
N GLN A 213 3.56 18.13 15.05
CA GLN A 213 3.64 18.84 16.34
C GLN A 213 4.85 18.39 17.20
N GLN A 214 5.26 17.13 17.07
CA GLN A 214 6.34 16.51 17.85
C GLN A 214 7.61 16.24 17.02
N GLY A 215 7.82 17.01 15.94
CA GLY A 215 8.94 16.82 15.01
C GLY A 215 8.53 16.15 13.69
N PRO A 216 9.47 15.47 13.01
CA PRO A 216 9.23 14.90 11.70
C PRO A 216 8.04 13.95 11.65
N LEU A 217 7.15 14.14 10.68
CA LEU A 217 5.98 13.29 10.46
C LEU A 217 6.42 11.97 9.79
N LYS A 218 6.61 10.92 10.59
CA LYS A 218 7.05 9.60 10.13
C LYS A 218 5.96 8.54 10.16
N ASP A 219 4.88 8.79 10.90
CA ASP A 219 3.81 7.82 11.11
C ASP A 219 2.78 7.86 9.97
N ARG A 220 2.70 6.75 9.23
CA ARG A 220 1.68 6.54 8.20
C ARG A 220 0.26 6.66 8.76
N SER A 221 0.04 6.21 9.99
CA SER A 221 -1.28 6.26 10.63
C SER A 221 -1.71 7.70 10.91
N ALA A 222 -0.78 8.62 11.17
CA ALA A 222 -1.08 10.03 11.34
C ALA A 222 -1.61 10.67 10.04
N VAL A 223 -0.95 10.37 8.90
CA VAL A 223 -1.43 10.80 7.58
C VAL A 223 -2.80 10.20 7.29
N LEU A 224 -3.00 8.92 7.59
CA LEU A 224 -4.27 8.25 7.36
C LEU A 224 -5.40 8.86 8.19
N ARG A 225 -5.16 9.15 9.47
CA ARG A 225 -6.13 9.84 10.34
C ARG A 225 -6.48 11.24 9.80
N MET A 226 -5.47 11.99 9.35
CA MET A 226 -5.66 13.30 8.74
C MET A 226 -6.54 13.20 7.47
N LEU A 227 -6.22 12.30 6.55
CA LEU A 227 -6.97 12.08 5.32
C LEU A 227 -8.43 11.67 5.60
N ASN A 228 -8.64 10.74 6.54
CA ASN A 228 -9.99 10.29 6.92
C ASN A 228 -10.83 11.41 7.54
N LYS A 229 -10.23 12.32 8.32
CA LYS A 229 -10.92 13.50 8.87
C LYS A 229 -11.47 14.41 7.76
N TYR A 230 -10.70 14.63 6.70
CA TYR A 230 -11.14 15.43 5.55
C TYR A 230 -12.16 14.69 4.69
N ALA A 231 -11.99 13.40 4.49
CA ALA A 231 -12.94 12.56 3.76
C ALA A 231 -14.30 12.53 4.45
N PHE A 232 -14.32 12.40 5.78
CA PHE A 232 -15.54 12.48 6.58
C PHE A 232 -16.22 13.85 6.43
N ALA A 233 -15.46 14.96 6.50
CA ALA A 233 -16.00 16.30 6.29
C ALA A 233 -16.56 16.49 4.87
N ALA A 234 -15.99 15.82 3.88
CA ALA A 234 -16.46 15.81 2.50
C ALA A 234 -17.60 14.79 2.23
N LYS A 235 -18.04 14.03 3.24
CA LYS A 235 -19.04 12.96 3.14
C LYS A 235 -18.63 11.85 2.15
N ILE A 236 -17.35 11.46 2.17
CA ILE A 236 -16.78 10.42 1.32
C ILE A 236 -16.55 9.16 2.16
N ASP A 237 -17.25 8.09 1.82
CA ASP A 237 -17.11 6.79 2.48
C ASP A 237 -15.98 5.94 1.91
N ASN A 238 -15.48 5.01 2.75
CA ASN A 238 -14.45 4.04 2.38
C ASN A 238 -13.20 4.67 1.75
N PHE A 239 -12.72 5.74 2.37
CA PHE A 239 -11.56 6.49 1.92
C PHE A 239 -10.25 5.88 2.45
N GLY A 240 -9.19 6.01 1.66
CA GLY A 240 -7.84 5.60 2.07
C GLY A 240 -6.76 6.16 1.14
N PRO A 241 -5.49 6.09 1.52
CA PRO A 241 -4.40 6.70 0.75
C PRO A 241 -4.27 6.17 -0.68
N HIS A 242 -4.65 4.90 -0.89
CA HIS A 242 -4.66 4.31 -2.23
C HIS A 242 -5.74 4.91 -3.13
N VAL A 243 -6.85 5.42 -2.55
CA VAL A 243 -7.89 6.12 -3.31
C VAL A 243 -7.32 7.34 -4.02
N LEU A 244 -6.48 8.15 -3.34
CA LEU A 244 -5.85 9.33 -3.97
C LEU A 244 -4.88 8.94 -5.09
N ARG A 245 -4.12 7.87 -4.91
CA ARG A 245 -3.24 7.35 -5.96
C ARG A 245 -4.03 6.81 -7.15
N HIS A 246 -5.16 6.14 -6.93
CA HIS A 246 -6.06 5.70 -7.99
C HIS A 246 -6.70 6.91 -8.71
N THR A 247 -7.09 7.93 -7.95
CA THR A 247 -7.61 9.19 -8.51
C THR A 247 -6.57 9.89 -9.39
N PHE A 248 -5.30 9.93 -8.97
CA PHE A 248 -4.21 10.43 -9.83
C PHE A 248 -4.11 9.63 -11.13
N SER A 249 -4.12 8.29 -11.04
CA SER A 249 -4.02 7.42 -12.21
C SER A 249 -5.17 7.62 -13.18
N ASP A 250 -6.39 7.69 -12.67
CA ASP A 250 -7.61 7.92 -13.46
C ASP A 250 -7.59 9.31 -14.13
N ASN A 251 -7.22 10.35 -13.38
CA ASN A 251 -7.08 11.70 -13.93
C ASN A 251 -5.98 11.79 -15.00
N TYR A 252 -4.86 11.09 -14.82
CA TYR A 252 -3.77 11.05 -15.79
C TYR A 252 -4.22 10.39 -17.10
N LEU A 253 -4.82 9.21 -17.01
CA LEU A 253 -5.29 8.46 -18.19
C LEU A 253 -6.48 9.14 -18.87
N ARG A 254 -7.30 9.91 -18.16
CA ARG A 254 -8.36 10.71 -18.77
C ARG A 254 -7.80 11.81 -19.68
N GLY A 255 -6.66 12.40 -19.30
CA GLY A 255 -5.93 13.37 -20.14
C GLY A 255 -5.00 12.74 -21.17
N ASN A 256 -4.59 11.48 -20.98
CA ASN A 256 -3.61 10.76 -21.79
C ASN A 256 -4.05 9.28 -21.91
N PRO A 257 -5.09 8.96 -22.69
CA PRO A 257 -5.77 7.65 -22.65
C PRO A 257 -4.87 6.44 -22.92
N ASP A 258 -3.86 6.60 -23.76
CA ASP A 258 -2.99 5.50 -24.22
C ASP A 258 -1.61 5.49 -23.56
N ASP A 259 -1.32 6.46 -22.67
CA ASP A 259 0.01 6.57 -22.06
C ASP A 259 0.15 5.78 -20.75
N LEU A 260 -0.01 4.46 -20.85
CA LEU A 260 0.25 3.53 -19.74
C LEU A 260 1.71 3.51 -19.30
N ARG A 261 2.64 3.74 -20.24
CA ARG A 261 4.07 3.75 -19.93
C ARG A 261 4.44 4.98 -19.11
N GLY A 262 3.93 6.16 -19.48
CA GLY A 262 4.12 7.38 -18.69
C GLY A 262 3.52 7.23 -17.30
N LEU A 263 2.31 6.70 -17.17
CA LEU A 263 1.70 6.43 -15.87
C LEU A 263 2.53 5.46 -15.04
N ALA A 264 3.01 4.35 -15.62
CA ALA A 264 3.86 3.39 -14.92
C ALA A 264 5.17 4.03 -14.42
N ALA A 265 5.80 4.86 -15.26
CA ALA A 265 7.01 5.60 -14.89
C ALA A 265 6.75 6.57 -13.72
N LEU A 266 5.68 7.37 -13.79
CA LEU A 266 5.28 8.30 -12.72
C LEU A 266 4.98 7.58 -11.40
N LEU A 267 4.30 6.44 -11.47
CA LEU A 267 3.95 5.63 -10.30
C LEU A 267 5.12 4.77 -9.78
N GLY A 268 6.20 4.60 -10.54
CA GLY A 268 7.32 3.72 -10.20
C GLY A 268 6.93 2.24 -10.16
N HIS A 269 6.09 1.81 -11.10
CA HIS A 269 5.73 0.42 -11.29
C HIS A 269 6.74 -0.27 -12.20
N THR A 270 7.37 -1.33 -11.70
CA THR A 270 8.28 -2.19 -12.50
C THR A 270 7.53 -3.14 -13.42
N ASN A 271 6.24 -3.38 -13.17
CA ASN A 271 5.39 -4.27 -13.93
C ASN A 271 4.16 -3.50 -14.47
N LEU A 272 4.04 -3.43 -15.79
CA LEU A 272 2.91 -2.79 -16.48
C LEU A 272 1.56 -3.41 -16.15
N ASN A 273 1.51 -4.70 -15.81
CA ASN A 273 0.26 -5.37 -15.42
C ASN A 273 -0.40 -4.71 -14.20
N THR A 274 0.36 -4.04 -13.33
CA THR A 274 -0.19 -3.27 -12.21
C THR A 274 -0.87 -1.97 -12.64
N VAL A 275 -0.59 -1.50 -13.85
CA VAL A 275 -1.21 -0.29 -14.41
C VAL A 275 -2.39 -0.65 -15.31
N MET A 276 -2.40 -1.84 -15.92
CA MET A 276 -3.51 -2.31 -16.76
C MET A 276 -4.85 -2.39 -16.01
N ILE A 277 -4.81 -2.54 -14.69
CA ILE A 277 -6.01 -2.48 -13.81
C ILE A 277 -6.82 -1.18 -13.98
N TYR A 278 -6.16 -0.08 -14.41
CA TYR A 278 -6.81 1.22 -14.65
C TYR A 278 -7.42 1.35 -16.04
N THR A 279 -7.06 0.46 -16.98
CA THR A 279 -7.55 0.49 -18.38
C THR A 279 -8.58 -0.59 -18.66
N GLU A 280 -8.88 -1.48 -17.71
CA GLU A 280 -9.98 -2.43 -17.87
C GLU A 280 -11.29 -1.65 -18.05
N PRO A 281 -11.95 -1.70 -19.24
CA PRO A 281 -13.18 -0.97 -19.47
C PRO A 281 -14.28 -1.48 -18.54
N SER A 282 -15.16 -0.60 -18.07
CA SER A 282 -16.38 -1.02 -17.40
C SER A 282 -17.33 -1.66 -18.41
N PHE A 283 -18.33 -2.39 -17.90
CA PHE A 283 -19.38 -2.90 -18.79
C PHE A 283 -20.05 -1.76 -19.57
N ASP A 284 -20.26 -0.62 -18.92
CA ASP A 284 -20.84 0.59 -19.55
C ASP A 284 -19.91 1.17 -20.61
N ASP A 285 -18.58 1.21 -20.35
CA ASP A 285 -17.58 1.63 -21.37
C ASP A 285 -17.57 0.68 -22.57
N LEU A 286 -17.76 -0.63 -22.34
CA LEU A 286 -17.83 -1.62 -23.40
C LEU A 286 -19.15 -1.49 -24.19
N ALA A 287 -20.27 -1.27 -23.52
CA ALA A 287 -21.57 -1.06 -24.15
C ALA A 287 -21.54 0.17 -25.07
N GLU A 288 -21.02 1.31 -24.56
CA GLU A 288 -20.85 2.51 -25.40
C GLU A 288 -19.92 2.29 -26.62
N ARG A 289 -18.85 1.48 -26.45
CA ARG A 289 -17.93 1.19 -27.58
C ARG A 289 -18.59 0.30 -28.63
N VAL A 290 -19.40 -0.66 -28.22
CA VAL A 290 -20.16 -1.53 -29.11
C VAL A 290 -21.24 -0.75 -29.88
N GLU A 291 -21.89 0.23 -29.22
CA GLU A 291 -22.89 1.08 -29.89
C GLU A 291 -22.28 2.08 -30.89
N ARG A 292 -20.99 2.40 -30.75
CA ARG A 292 -20.27 3.32 -31.67
C ARG A 292 -19.64 2.62 -32.90
N GLY A 293 -19.54 1.28 -32.88
CA GLY A 293 -18.96 0.48 -33.99
C GLY A 293 -20.00 -0.10 -34.90
#